data_42e068620d99261d1a68ebec3b9d76de
#
_entry.id   42e068620d99261d1a68ebec3b9d76de
#
_cell.length_a   1.000
_cell.length_b   1.000
_cell.length_c   1.000
_cell.angle_alpha   90.00
_cell.angle_beta   90.00
_cell.angle_gamma   90.00
#
_symmetry.space_group_name_H-M   'P 1'
#
loop_
_entity.id
_entity.type
_entity.pdbx_description
1 polymer ?
#
loop_
_entity_poly.entity_id
_entity_poly.type
_entity_poly.pdbx_seq_one_letter_code
_entity_poly.pdbx_strand_id
1 'polypeptide(L)'
;MGKSVGNLSLVEKVGQMFLVGIDGTVADEAVMELVQTYKIGGFVISDNNVESVEQLLRLINSLKAMNAGNEVPLIVAMSQEGGRANVLPSQIRKLPAIKYIAESGDKNLLAEVSSLTGKILRSFGINMNFAPVLDLGGAVEGRMLSDRCISTNPTIVSSYSSQIISAYKEEGIIPVPKYFPGHATTKNKGSSIVIPYTSKSIQKLEQVDLVPFKAAIENGIETMLVGHINLARLNLFAPATMSYKVITKLLKEKYEYKGVVIADDLCSACVDIQYGIKGSARRAILAGCDMMVIKDFRKVRGVLEDITKQIKKGNLDPKEIDLRVQKILDLKEKFNLKDEEITEFEIMRLNEEIEEVIEKIRR
;
A
#
# COMPACT_ATOMS: atom_id res chain seq x y z
N MET A 1 2.44 17.11 -21.35
CA MET A 1 1.85 18.10 -20.40
C MET A 1 1.38 17.32 -19.20
N GLY A 2 1.83 17.68 -17.99
CA GLY A 2 1.42 17.01 -16.74
C GLY A 2 -0.10 17.08 -16.57
N LYS A 3 -0.67 15.99 -16.08
CA LYS A 3 -2.10 15.91 -15.81
C LYS A 3 -2.45 16.89 -14.69
N SER A 4 -3.35 17.81 -14.94
CA SER A 4 -3.73 18.84 -13.98
C SER A 4 -4.99 18.45 -13.24
N VAL A 5 -4.98 18.58 -11.92
CA VAL A 5 -6.17 18.41 -11.06
C VAL A 5 -7.34 19.29 -11.49
N GLY A 6 -7.06 20.44 -12.15
CA GLY A 6 -8.08 21.35 -12.67
C GLY A 6 -9.00 20.75 -13.75
N ASN A 7 -8.55 19.70 -14.44
CA ASN A 7 -9.31 19.03 -15.49
C ASN A 7 -10.30 17.99 -14.95
N LEU A 8 -10.19 17.62 -13.66
CA LEU A 8 -11.03 16.61 -13.02
C LEU A 8 -12.26 17.24 -12.36
N SER A 9 -13.42 16.64 -12.56
CA SER A 9 -14.63 16.96 -11.79
C SER A 9 -14.44 16.58 -10.30
N LEU A 10 -15.29 17.11 -9.43
CA LEU A 10 -15.22 16.77 -7.99
C LEU A 10 -15.36 15.27 -7.74
N VAL A 11 -16.22 14.57 -8.49
CA VAL A 11 -16.42 13.12 -8.34
C VAL A 11 -15.17 12.36 -8.73
N GLU A 12 -14.54 12.74 -9.82
CA GLU A 12 -13.27 12.14 -10.27
C GLU A 12 -12.12 12.41 -9.31
N LYS A 13 -12.02 13.63 -8.77
CA LYS A 13 -11.03 13.96 -7.71
C LYS A 13 -11.19 13.06 -6.50
N VAL A 14 -12.42 12.87 -6.02
CA VAL A 14 -12.69 11.97 -4.90
C VAL A 14 -12.34 10.54 -5.27
N GLY A 15 -12.69 10.07 -6.46
CA GLY A 15 -12.34 8.74 -6.94
C GLY A 15 -10.84 8.46 -6.91
N GLN A 16 -10.01 9.41 -7.35
CA GLN A 16 -8.55 9.26 -7.35
C GLN A 16 -7.93 9.03 -5.97
N MET A 17 -8.61 9.41 -4.90
CA MET A 17 -8.12 9.23 -3.53
C MET A 17 -8.32 7.81 -2.99
N PHE A 18 -8.89 6.88 -3.77
CA PHE A 18 -9.21 5.54 -3.28
C PHE A 18 -8.53 4.43 -4.09
N LEU A 19 -7.98 3.45 -3.35
CA LEU A 19 -7.57 2.14 -3.83
C LEU A 19 -8.60 1.13 -3.32
N VAL A 20 -9.27 0.44 -4.24
CA VAL A 20 -10.43 -0.40 -3.89
C VAL A 20 -10.18 -1.87 -4.18
N GLY A 21 -10.77 -2.76 -3.37
CA GLY A 21 -10.79 -4.18 -3.65
C GLY A 21 -11.74 -4.51 -4.81
N ILE A 22 -11.66 -5.76 -5.27
CA ILE A 22 -12.57 -6.34 -6.27
C ILE A 22 -13.23 -7.57 -5.61
N ASP A 23 -14.50 -7.80 -5.90
CA ASP A 23 -15.19 -9.01 -5.44
C ASP A 23 -15.06 -10.11 -6.52
N GLY A 24 -14.35 -11.19 -6.18
CA GLY A 24 -14.11 -12.32 -7.11
C GLY A 24 -13.00 -12.08 -8.13
N THR A 25 -13.04 -12.82 -9.23
CA THR A 25 -11.92 -12.99 -10.19
C THR A 25 -12.17 -12.37 -11.56
N VAL A 26 -13.26 -11.62 -11.69
CA VAL A 26 -13.71 -10.96 -12.94
C VAL A 26 -14.10 -9.53 -12.66
N ALA A 27 -13.73 -8.61 -13.56
CA ALA A 27 -14.21 -7.23 -13.54
C ALA A 27 -15.61 -7.17 -14.17
N ASP A 28 -16.62 -6.83 -13.39
CA ASP A 28 -18.03 -6.76 -13.76
C ASP A 28 -18.50 -5.32 -14.07
N GLU A 29 -19.80 -5.14 -14.29
CA GLU A 29 -20.41 -3.84 -14.54
C GLU A 29 -20.23 -2.85 -13.36
N ALA A 30 -20.21 -3.37 -12.13
CA ALA A 30 -20.03 -2.51 -10.97
C ALA A 30 -18.59 -2.01 -10.86
N VAL A 31 -17.59 -2.81 -11.24
CA VAL A 31 -16.19 -2.38 -11.42
C VAL A 31 -16.10 -1.33 -12.54
N MET A 32 -16.80 -1.55 -13.65
CA MET A 32 -16.85 -0.59 -14.75
C MET A 32 -17.42 0.76 -14.30
N GLU A 33 -18.48 0.79 -13.47
CA GLU A 33 -19.02 2.04 -12.90
C GLU A 33 -17.96 2.80 -12.09
N LEU A 34 -17.17 2.10 -11.26
CA LEU A 34 -16.10 2.74 -10.48
C LEU A 34 -15.01 3.35 -11.37
N VAL A 35 -14.68 2.66 -12.46
CA VAL A 35 -13.67 3.14 -13.40
C VAL A 35 -14.19 4.32 -14.24
N GLN A 36 -15.37 4.18 -14.82
CA GLN A 36 -15.87 5.14 -15.81
C GLN A 36 -16.58 6.35 -15.19
N THR A 37 -17.32 6.16 -14.12
CA THR A 37 -18.09 7.23 -13.48
C THR A 37 -17.30 7.93 -12.38
N TYR A 38 -16.66 7.16 -11.51
CA TYR A 38 -15.94 7.72 -10.36
C TYR A 38 -14.46 7.95 -10.62
N LYS A 39 -13.90 7.43 -11.74
CA LYS A 39 -12.47 7.53 -12.08
C LYS A 39 -11.60 7.11 -10.89
N ILE A 40 -11.87 5.92 -10.34
CA ILE A 40 -11.18 5.42 -9.15
C ILE A 40 -9.65 5.46 -9.30
N GLY A 41 -8.93 5.75 -8.22
CA GLY A 41 -7.46 5.87 -8.24
C GLY A 41 -6.74 4.59 -8.61
N GLY A 42 -7.31 3.45 -8.23
CA GLY A 42 -6.77 2.13 -8.56
C GLY A 42 -7.44 1.00 -7.81
N PHE A 43 -6.92 -0.21 -8.02
CA PHE A 43 -7.42 -1.45 -7.44
C PHE A 43 -6.36 -2.15 -6.60
N VAL A 44 -6.82 -2.88 -5.57
CA VAL A 44 -5.97 -3.76 -4.74
C VAL A 44 -6.34 -5.20 -5.05
N ILE A 45 -5.41 -5.93 -5.61
CA ILE A 45 -5.52 -7.36 -5.86
C ILE A 45 -5.18 -8.12 -4.57
N SER A 46 -6.06 -9.03 -4.17
CA SER A 46 -5.97 -9.86 -2.97
C SER A 46 -6.14 -11.34 -3.34
N ASP A 47 -5.97 -12.24 -2.38
CA ASP A 47 -6.02 -13.70 -2.61
C ASP A 47 -7.31 -14.16 -3.28
N ASN A 48 -8.45 -13.55 -2.94
CA ASN A 48 -9.77 -13.87 -3.54
C ASN A 48 -9.91 -13.43 -5.01
N ASN A 49 -8.91 -12.73 -5.56
CA ASN A 49 -8.91 -12.31 -6.95
C ASN A 49 -8.00 -13.16 -7.83
N VAL A 50 -7.39 -14.23 -7.29
CA VAL A 50 -6.32 -14.98 -7.97
C VAL A 50 -6.62 -16.46 -7.98
N GLU A 51 -6.78 -17.04 -9.17
CA GLU A 51 -6.96 -18.47 -9.42
C GLU A 51 -5.81 -19.05 -10.24
N SER A 52 -5.45 -18.40 -11.35
CA SER A 52 -4.36 -18.81 -12.25
C SER A 52 -3.65 -17.61 -12.87
N VAL A 53 -2.52 -17.86 -13.51
CA VAL A 53 -1.78 -16.83 -14.26
C VAL A 53 -2.67 -16.20 -15.34
N GLU A 54 -3.33 -17.02 -16.14
CA GLU A 54 -4.16 -16.57 -17.24
C GLU A 54 -5.40 -15.80 -16.76
N GLN A 55 -5.99 -16.24 -15.62
CA GLN A 55 -7.13 -15.54 -15.04
C GLN A 55 -6.72 -14.17 -14.49
N LEU A 56 -5.62 -14.09 -13.76
CA LEU A 56 -5.13 -12.83 -13.20
C LEU A 56 -4.76 -11.82 -14.31
N LEU A 57 -4.10 -12.27 -15.38
CA LEU A 57 -3.81 -11.44 -16.55
C LEU A 57 -5.10 -10.91 -17.20
N ARG A 58 -6.11 -11.78 -17.40
CA ARG A 58 -7.41 -11.34 -17.94
C ARG A 58 -8.09 -10.31 -17.04
N LEU A 59 -8.07 -10.50 -15.73
CA LEU A 59 -8.63 -9.54 -14.78
C LEU A 59 -7.94 -8.17 -14.91
N ILE A 60 -6.61 -8.13 -14.83
CA ILE A 60 -5.84 -6.88 -14.88
C ILE A 60 -5.99 -6.19 -16.24
N ASN A 61 -5.94 -6.94 -17.35
CA ASN A 61 -6.15 -6.39 -18.68
C ASN A 61 -7.59 -5.83 -18.84
N SER A 62 -8.58 -6.50 -18.27
CA SER A 62 -9.97 -5.98 -18.27
C SER A 62 -10.09 -4.65 -17.53
N LEU A 63 -9.43 -4.50 -16.35
CA LEU A 63 -9.41 -3.24 -15.62
C LEU A 63 -8.78 -2.10 -16.43
N LYS A 64 -7.65 -2.38 -17.09
CA LYS A 64 -6.95 -1.42 -17.96
C LYS A 64 -7.79 -1.05 -19.18
N ALA A 65 -8.42 -2.03 -19.83
CA ALA A 65 -9.30 -1.81 -20.97
C ALA A 65 -10.52 -0.94 -20.59
N MET A 66 -11.13 -1.18 -19.41
CA MET A 66 -12.21 -0.33 -18.88
C MET A 66 -11.77 1.13 -18.68
N ASN A 67 -10.48 1.36 -18.39
CA ASN A 67 -9.91 2.68 -18.17
C ASN A 67 -9.39 3.36 -19.44
N ALA A 68 -9.40 2.70 -20.60
CA ALA A 68 -8.75 3.16 -21.84
C ALA A 68 -9.20 4.57 -22.31
N GLY A 69 -10.43 5.00 -21.97
CA GLY A 69 -10.94 6.34 -22.26
C GLY A 69 -10.58 7.42 -21.23
N ASN A 70 -9.88 7.08 -20.16
CA ASN A 70 -9.53 7.98 -19.08
C ASN A 70 -8.10 8.50 -19.23
N GLU A 71 -7.90 9.80 -18.94
CA GLU A 71 -6.56 10.42 -19.02
C GLU A 71 -5.62 9.93 -17.91
N VAL A 72 -6.17 9.53 -16.76
CA VAL A 72 -5.40 9.12 -15.58
C VAL A 72 -5.34 7.60 -15.49
N PRO A 73 -4.14 6.99 -15.56
CA PRO A 73 -3.99 5.53 -15.50
C PRO A 73 -4.33 4.98 -14.11
N LEU A 74 -4.67 3.69 -14.05
CA LEU A 74 -4.96 2.99 -12.82
C LEU A 74 -3.68 2.63 -12.04
N ILE A 75 -3.75 2.73 -10.73
CA ILE A 75 -2.86 1.97 -9.86
C ILE A 75 -3.43 0.55 -9.74
N VAL A 76 -2.62 -0.46 -10.02
CA VAL A 76 -2.91 -1.87 -9.71
C VAL A 76 -1.94 -2.30 -8.63
N ALA A 77 -2.45 -2.47 -7.42
CA ALA A 77 -1.66 -2.72 -6.22
C ALA A 77 -1.79 -4.15 -5.73
N MET A 78 -0.74 -4.67 -5.11
CA MET A 78 -0.72 -5.99 -4.45
C MET A 78 0.13 -5.92 -3.17
N SER A 79 -0.06 -6.88 -2.24
CA SER A 79 0.84 -7.10 -1.10
C SER A 79 1.67 -8.35 -1.34
N GLN A 80 2.72 -8.24 -2.12
CA GLN A 80 3.63 -9.35 -2.42
C GLN A 80 4.94 -9.19 -1.65
N GLU A 81 5.11 -9.97 -0.56
CA GLU A 81 6.27 -9.90 0.34
C GLU A 81 7.12 -11.17 0.32
N GLY A 82 6.63 -12.24 -0.32
CA GLY A 82 7.21 -13.59 -0.21
C GLY A 82 6.73 -14.36 1.03
N GLY A 83 7.18 -15.60 1.16
CA GLY A 83 6.77 -16.48 2.25
C GLY A 83 5.25 -16.67 2.30
N ARG A 84 4.64 -16.46 3.46
CA ARG A 84 3.18 -16.56 3.63
C ARG A 84 2.41 -15.35 3.09
N ALA A 85 3.04 -14.20 2.93
CA ALA A 85 2.45 -13.01 2.32
C ALA A 85 2.68 -13.02 0.80
N ASN A 86 2.11 -14.04 0.15
CA ASN A 86 2.21 -14.30 -1.27
C ASN A 86 0.81 -14.37 -1.88
N VAL A 87 0.50 -13.45 -2.77
CA VAL A 87 -0.79 -13.32 -3.47
C VAL A 87 -0.72 -13.87 -4.91
N LEU A 88 0.48 -14.20 -5.40
CA LEU A 88 0.69 -14.70 -6.76
C LEU A 88 0.03 -16.07 -6.99
N PRO A 89 -0.41 -16.39 -8.23
CA PRO A 89 -0.94 -17.69 -8.57
C PRO A 89 0.01 -18.84 -8.24
N SER A 90 -0.53 -20.01 -7.89
CA SER A 90 0.26 -21.18 -7.51
C SER A 90 1.21 -21.71 -8.61
N GLN A 91 0.99 -21.34 -9.87
CA GLN A 91 1.86 -21.63 -11.01
C GLN A 91 3.18 -20.85 -10.96
N ILE A 92 3.24 -19.76 -10.19
CA ILE A 92 4.46 -19.01 -9.89
C ILE A 92 5.08 -19.58 -8.61
N ARG A 93 6.35 -19.98 -8.68
CA ARG A 93 7.09 -20.46 -7.50
C ARG A 93 7.13 -19.39 -6.42
N LYS A 94 6.96 -19.80 -5.15
CA LYS A 94 6.99 -18.88 -4.03
C LYS A 94 8.40 -18.46 -3.70
N LEU A 95 8.64 -17.17 -3.66
CA LEU A 95 9.84 -16.60 -3.06
C LEU A 95 9.81 -16.79 -1.53
N PRO A 96 10.95 -17.05 -0.89
CA PRO A 96 11.05 -17.12 0.56
C PRO A 96 10.60 -15.83 1.25
N ALA A 97 10.27 -15.93 2.54
CA ALA A 97 9.98 -14.74 3.34
C ALA A 97 11.22 -13.87 3.46
N ILE A 98 11.04 -12.56 3.41
CA ILE A 98 12.12 -11.56 3.45
C ILE A 98 13.04 -11.72 4.66
N LYS A 99 12.51 -12.21 5.78
CA LYS A 99 13.27 -12.49 6.99
C LYS A 99 14.44 -13.44 6.73
N TYR A 100 14.18 -14.57 6.04
CA TYR A 100 15.22 -15.59 5.81
C TYR A 100 16.29 -15.09 4.84
N ILE A 101 15.91 -14.25 3.89
CA ILE A 101 16.84 -13.60 2.96
C ILE A 101 17.72 -12.60 3.73
N ALA A 102 17.13 -11.82 4.63
CA ALA A 102 17.84 -10.86 5.46
C ALA A 102 18.79 -11.53 6.46
N GLU A 103 18.43 -12.69 7.00
CA GLU A 103 19.25 -13.49 7.94
C GLU A 103 20.51 -14.06 7.28
N SER A 104 20.55 -14.26 5.95
CA SER A 104 21.77 -14.65 5.24
C SER A 104 22.87 -13.59 5.30
N GLY A 105 22.51 -12.32 5.54
CA GLY A 105 23.45 -11.19 5.54
C GLY A 105 23.88 -10.75 4.12
N ASP A 106 23.46 -11.45 3.07
CA ASP A 106 23.80 -11.16 1.68
C ASP A 106 22.89 -10.09 1.11
N LYS A 107 23.44 -8.87 0.99
CA LYS A 107 22.73 -7.72 0.44
C LYS A 107 22.50 -7.81 -1.06
N ASN A 108 23.37 -8.50 -1.79
CA ASN A 108 23.22 -8.67 -3.24
C ASN A 108 22.06 -9.63 -3.52
N LEU A 109 21.98 -10.72 -2.76
CA LEU A 109 20.86 -11.65 -2.83
C LEU A 109 19.53 -10.96 -2.49
N LEU A 110 19.51 -10.10 -1.47
CA LEU A 110 18.32 -9.32 -1.13
C LEU A 110 17.88 -8.41 -2.30
N ALA A 111 18.82 -7.72 -2.93
CA ALA A 111 18.53 -6.87 -4.07
C ALA A 111 18.01 -7.69 -5.27
N GLU A 112 18.64 -8.84 -5.56
CA GLU A 112 18.23 -9.77 -6.62
C GLU A 112 16.80 -10.28 -6.43
N VAL A 113 16.46 -10.77 -5.22
CA VAL A 113 15.10 -11.22 -4.87
C VAL A 113 14.09 -10.09 -5.01
N SER A 114 14.46 -8.89 -4.60
CA SER A 114 13.57 -7.72 -4.68
C SER A 114 13.33 -7.28 -6.13
N SER A 115 14.37 -7.25 -6.97
CA SER A 115 14.23 -6.99 -8.40
C SER A 115 13.38 -8.06 -9.09
N LEU A 116 13.62 -9.34 -8.80
CA LEU A 116 12.81 -10.43 -9.34
C LEU A 116 11.33 -10.30 -8.91
N THR A 117 11.06 -9.95 -7.66
CA THR A 117 9.69 -9.65 -7.21
C THR A 117 9.08 -8.51 -8.03
N GLY A 118 9.82 -7.43 -8.26
CA GLY A 118 9.38 -6.32 -9.10
C GLY A 118 9.08 -6.73 -10.54
N LYS A 119 9.97 -7.53 -11.16
CA LYS A 119 9.77 -8.10 -12.51
C LYS A 119 8.49 -8.94 -12.60
N ILE A 120 8.27 -9.83 -11.62
CA ILE A 120 7.06 -10.67 -11.57
C ILE A 120 5.81 -9.78 -11.51
N LEU A 121 5.78 -8.80 -10.63
CA LEU A 121 4.65 -7.89 -10.50
C LEU A 121 4.39 -7.12 -11.80
N ARG A 122 5.43 -6.57 -12.40
CA ARG A 122 5.34 -5.85 -13.68
C ARG A 122 4.83 -6.75 -14.80
N SER A 123 5.25 -8.02 -14.87
CA SER A 123 4.78 -8.99 -15.88
C SER A 123 3.27 -9.23 -15.80
N PHE A 124 2.66 -9.09 -14.62
CA PHE A 124 1.20 -9.09 -14.46
C PHE A 124 0.56 -7.71 -14.71
N GLY A 125 1.36 -6.66 -14.91
CA GLY A 125 0.84 -5.29 -15.04
C GLY A 125 0.46 -4.65 -13.71
N ILE A 126 0.92 -5.22 -12.59
CA ILE A 126 0.86 -4.63 -11.26
C ILE A 126 1.95 -3.56 -11.17
N ASN A 127 1.61 -2.38 -10.67
CA ASN A 127 2.50 -1.22 -10.65
C ASN A 127 2.72 -0.63 -9.25
N MET A 128 2.10 -1.21 -8.20
CA MET A 128 2.32 -0.80 -6.80
C MET A 128 2.41 -2.05 -5.91
N ASN A 129 3.41 -2.10 -5.02
CA ASN A 129 3.53 -3.16 -4.02
C ASN A 129 3.47 -2.59 -2.60
N PHE A 130 2.54 -3.06 -1.79
CA PHE A 130 2.48 -2.76 -0.36
C PHE A 130 3.60 -3.52 0.40
N ALA A 131 4.83 -3.14 0.14
CA ALA A 131 6.08 -3.64 0.69
C ALA A 131 7.18 -2.57 0.56
N PRO A 132 8.25 -2.64 1.38
CA PRO A 132 8.52 -3.57 2.46
C PRO A 132 7.79 -3.23 3.77
N VAL A 133 7.79 -4.22 4.71
CA VAL A 133 7.39 -3.99 6.10
C VAL A 133 8.56 -3.36 6.85
N LEU A 134 8.37 -2.15 7.39
CA LEU A 134 9.39 -1.43 8.17
C LEU A 134 9.29 -1.69 9.67
N ASP A 135 8.35 -2.52 10.09
CA ASP A 135 8.22 -2.92 11.48
C ASP A 135 9.42 -3.76 11.95
N LEU A 136 9.79 -3.57 13.20
CA LEU A 136 10.81 -4.39 13.84
C LEU A 136 10.21 -5.74 14.22
N GLY A 137 10.72 -6.83 13.63
CA GLY A 137 10.27 -8.18 13.88
C GLY A 137 10.68 -8.66 15.27
N GLY A 138 9.75 -9.24 16.01
CA GLY A 138 10.05 -9.99 17.23
C GLY A 138 10.04 -11.50 16.98
N ALA A 139 10.88 -12.24 17.70
CA ALA A 139 11.08 -13.69 17.58
C ALA A 139 9.88 -14.57 18.00
N VAL A 140 8.67 -14.04 18.11
CA VAL A 140 7.52 -14.84 18.54
C VAL A 140 6.84 -15.42 17.30
N GLU A 141 7.07 -16.71 17.07
CA GLU A 141 6.33 -17.49 16.08
C GLU A 141 4.82 -17.33 16.21
N GLY A 142 4.11 -17.38 15.07
CA GLY A 142 2.64 -17.28 15.03
C GLY A 142 2.07 -15.86 15.10
N ARG A 143 2.88 -14.80 15.21
CA ARG A 143 2.39 -13.42 15.12
C ARG A 143 2.28 -12.95 13.68
N MET A 144 1.31 -12.09 13.40
CA MET A 144 0.94 -11.57 12.07
C MET A 144 2.13 -11.02 11.25
N LEU A 145 3.19 -10.54 11.93
CA LEU A 145 4.37 -9.92 11.30
C LEU A 145 5.67 -10.72 11.44
N SER A 146 5.67 -11.93 12.06
CA SER A 146 6.91 -12.62 12.51
C SER A 146 7.95 -12.86 11.41
N ASP A 147 7.53 -13.35 10.24
CA ASP A 147 8.37 -13.68 9.08
C ASP A 147 8.33 -12.61 7.97
N ARG A 148 7.47 -11.61 8.14
CA ARG A 148 7.31 -10.48 7.22
C ARG A 148 8.24 -9.30 7.54
N CYS A 149 8.74 -9.24 8.76
CA CYS A 149 9.70 -8.22 9.18
C CYS A 149 11.13 -8.63 8.81
N ILE A 150 11.90 -7.66 8.33
CA ILE A 150 13.30 -7.86 7.92
C ILE A 150 14.18 -8.28 9.10
N SER A 151 14.10 -7.57 10.23
CA SER A 151 14.94 -7.79 11.41
C SER A 151 14.30 -7.18 12.68
N THR A 152 14.87 -7.51 13.84
CA THR A 152 14.61 -6.81 15.10
C THR A 152 15.50 -5.56 15.27
N ASN A 153 16.56 -5.46 14.49
CA ASN A 153 17.52 -4.36 14.55
C ASN A 153 17.09 -3.21 13.60
N PRO A 154 16.81 -2.01 14.13
CA PRO A 154 16.34 -0.90 13.32
C PRO A 154 17.32 -0.46 12.22
N THR A 155 18.63 -0.58 12.47
CA THR A 155 19.66 -0.24 11.48
C THR A 155 19.66 -1.22 10.30
N ILE A 156 19.49 -2.51 10.57
CA ILE A 156 19.38 -3.56 9.54
C ILE A 156 18.10 -3.32 8.73
N VAL A 157 16.95 -3.09 9.40
CA VAL A 157 15.69 -2.79 8.70
C VAL A 157 15.83 -1.57 7.81
N SER A 158 16.45 -0.48 8.29
CA SER A 158 16.68 0.74 7.50
C SER A 158 17.54 0.47 6.25
N SER A 159 18.66 -0.22 6.42
CA SER A 159 19.59 -0.50 5.31
C SER A 159 18.97 -1.42 4.26
N TYR A 160 18.30 -2.49 4.70
CA TYR A 160 17.76 -3.50 3.80
C TYR A 160 16.48 -3.02 3.11
N SER A 161 15.61 -2.31 3.83
CA SER A 161 14.42 -1.70 3.21
C SER A 161 14.77 -0.68 2.14
N SER A 162 15.87 0.08 2.31
CA SER A 162 16.35 1.00 1.30
C SER A 162 16.72 0.28 -0.01
N GLN A 163 17.37 -0.89 0.09
CA GLN A 163 17.70 -1.70 -1.10
C GLN A 163 16.46 -2.29 -1.78
N ILE A 164 15.51 -2.82 -0.98
CA ILE A 164 14.23 -3.34 -1.51
C ILE A 164 13.47 -2.24 -2.26
N ILE A 165 13.39 -1.05 -1.65
CA ILE A 165 12.73 0.11 -2.24
C ILE A 165 13.40 0.52 -3.56
N SER A 166 14.74 0.55 -3.61
CA SER A 166 15.49 0.86 -4.83
C SER A 166 15.20 -0.14 -5.93
N ALA A 167 15.30 -1.44 -5.63
CA ALA A 167 15.04 -2.51 -6.57
C ALA A 167 13.61 -2.45 -7.16
N TYR A 168 12.60 -2.18 -6.34
CA TYR A 168 11.23 -2.01 -6.85
C TYR A 168 11.10 -0.80 -7.78
N LYS A 169 11.72 0.33 -7.43
CA LYS A 169 11.71 1.54 -8.28
C LYS A 169 12.39 1.29 -9.63
N GLU A 170 13.51 0.59 -9.65
CA GLU A 170 14.24 0.22 -10.87
C GLU A 170 13.38 -0.66 -11.79
N GLU A 171 12.52 -1.50 -11.22
CA GLU A 171 11.55 -2.30 -11.96
C GLU A 171 10.25 -1.55 -12.31
N GLY A 172 10.13 -0.26 -11.98
CA GLY A 172 8.95 0.56 -12.25
C GLY A 172 7.76 0.27 -11.32
N ILE A 173 8.01 -0.39 -10.18
CA ILE A 173 6.99 -0.67 -9.15
C ILE A 173 7.03 0.43 -8.08
N ILE A 174 5.89 1.01 -7.76
CA ILE A 174 5.74 1.94 -6.63
C ILE A 174 5.88 1.15 -5.33
N PRO A 175 6.96 1.33 -4.55
CA PRO A 175 7.08 0.68 -3.25
C PRO A 175 6.23 1.40 -2.22
N VAL A 176 5.53 0.67 -1.35
CA VAL A 176 4.74 1.25 -0.26
C VAL A 176 5.21 0.70 1.08
N PRO A 177 6.24 1.31 1.69
CA PRO A 177 6.67 0.95 3.03
C PRO A 177 5.54 1.03 4.04
N LYS A 178 5.48 0.07 4.98
CA LYS A 178 4.37 -0.10 5.93
C LYS A 178 4.87 -0.67 7.26
N TYR A 179 4.22 -0.57 8.35
CA TYR A 179 2.98 0.12 8.75
C TYR A 179 3.31 1.29 9.69
N PHE A 180 3.45 2.51 9.19
CA PHE A 180 3.73 3.66 10.05
C PHE A 180 2.62 3.84 11.10
N PRO A 181 2.90 4.15 12.38
CA PRO A 181 4.21 4.38 13.01
C PRO A 181 4.84 3.13 13.65
N GLY A 182 4.45 1.92 13.27
CA GLY A 182 5.02 0.64 13.67
C GLY A 182 4.15 -0.18 14.62
N HIS A 183 3.94 -1.45 14.25
CA HIS A 183 3.19 -2.44 15.05
C HIS A 183 4.06 -3.19 16.08
N ALA A 184 5.39 -3.15 15.93
CA ALA A 184 6.33 -4.04 16.64
C ALA A 184 6.09 -4.12 18.15
N THR A 185 5.79 -2.98 18.78
CA THR A 185 5.63 -2.86 20.22
C THR A 185 4.18 -2.65 20.67
N THR A 186 3.22 -2.85 19.78
CA THR A 186 1.80 -2.69 20.13
C THR A 186 1.28 -3.87 20.94
N LYS A 187 0.31 -3.60 21.81
CA LYS A 187 -0.53 -4.60 22.48
C LYS A 187 -1.73 -4.94 21.59
N ASN A 188 -2.40 -6.07 21.88
CA ASN A 188 -3.56 -6.59 21.13
C ASN A 188 -3.26 -6.89 19.63
N LYS A 189 -2.03 -7.23 19.31
CA LYS A 189 -1.66 -7.76 17.98
C LYS A 189 -2.47 -9.02 17.68
N GLY A 190 -3.08 -9.07 16.50
CA GLY A 190 -3.87 -10.21 16.06
C GLY A 190 -5.34 -10.19 16.48
N SER A 191 -5.80 -9.20 17.23
CA SER A 191 -7.24 -8.98 17.38
C SER A 191 -7.81 -8.37 16.12
N SER A 192 -8.86 -8.98 15.56
CA SER A 192 -9.56 -8.42 14.41
C SER A 192 -10.49 -7.27 14.77
N ILE A 193 -10.87 -7.14 16.06
CA ILE A 193 -11.88 -6.17 16.52
C ILE A 193 -11.34 -5.05 17.42
N VAL A 194 -10.09 -5.20 17.91
CA VAL A 194 -9.47 -4.20 18.80
C VAL A 194 -8.30 -3.53 18.09
N ILE A 195 -8.33 -2.20 18.04
CA ILE A 195 -7.22 -1.43 17.47
C ILE A 195 -5.94 -1.66 18.30
N PRO A 196 -4.84 -2.12 17.68
CA PRO A 196 -3.56 -2.25 18.36
C PRO A 196 -3.11 -0.90 18.93
N TYR A 197 -2.49 -0.90 20.11
CA TYR A 197 -2.02 0.33 20.72
C TYR A 197 -0.64 0.20 21.35
N THR A 198 0.05 1.33 21.45
CA THR A 198 1.29 1.45 22.24
C THR A 198 1.18 2.59 23.25
N SER A 199 1.74 2.38 24.44
CA SER A 199 1.87 3.38 25.49
C SER A 199 3.25 4.05 25.54
N LYS A 200 4.13 3.76 24.58
CA LYS A 200 5.42 4.44 24.44
C LYS A 200 5.23 5.93 24.14
N SER A 201 6.12 6.77 24.66
CA SER A 201 6.18 8.18 24.25
C SER A 201 6.77 8.29 22.84
N ILE A 202 6.53 9.41 22.16
CA ILE A 202 7.12 9.67 20.84
C ILE A 202 8.64 9.57 20.88
N GLN A 203 9.27 10.13 21.91
CA GLN A 203 10.74 10.07 22.07
C GLN A 203 11.26 8.62 22.12
N LYS A 204 10.54 7.71 22.79
CA LYS A 204 10.91 6.29 22.82
C LYS A 204 10.68 5.58 21.49
N LEU A 205 9.61 5.94 20.77
CA LEU A 205 9.38 5.42 19.42
C LEU A 205 10.44 5.92 18.43
N GLU A 206 10.84 7.18 18.53
CA GLU A 206 11.89 7.77 17.67
C GLU A 206 13.28 7.13 17.85
N GLN A 207 13.55 6.60 19.02
CA GLN A 207 14.84 5.93 19.32
C GLN A 207 14.94 4.54 18.68
N VAL A 208 13.81 3.87 18.41
CA VAL A 208 13.80 2.47 17.98
C VAL A 208 12.80 2.24 16.85
N ASP A 209 11.49 2.33 17.15
CA ASP A 209 10.43 1.89 16.24
C ASP A 209 10.31 2.75 14.96
N LEU A 210 10.59 4.05 15.07
CA LEU A 210 10.49 5.01 13.97
C LEU A 210 11.78 5.18 13.16
N VAL A 211 12.89 4.57 13.58
CA VAL A 211 14.18 4.69 12.88
C VAL A 211 14.09 4.26 11.42
N PRO A 212 13.50 3.08 11.05
CA PRO A 212 13.39 2.68 9.65
C PRO A 212 12.49 3.60 8.82
N PHE A 213 11.43 4.12 9.41
CA PHE A 213 10.51 5.04 8.73
C PHE A 213 11.19 6.38 8.45
N LYS A 214 11.97 6.91 9.41
CA LYS A 214 12.74 8.13 9.22
C LYS A 214 13.80 7.96 8.13
N ALA A 215 14.53 6.84 8.15
CA ALA A 215 15.49 6.53 7.10
C ALA A 215 14.84 6.45 5.71
N ALA A 216 13.65 5.85 5.59
CA ALA A 216 12.91 5.82 4.33
C ALA A 216 12.50 7.23 3.86
N ILE A 217 12.09 8.11 4.77
CA ILE A 217 11.73 9.52 4.48
C ILE A 217 12.96 10.29 4.01
N GLU A 218 14.08 10.18 4.71
CA GLU A 218 15.36 10.81 4.37
C GLU A 218 15.89 10.37 2.99
N ASN A 219 15.61 9.12 2.60
CA ASN A 219 15.90 8.58 1.27
C ASN A 219 14.84 8.93 0.21
N GLY A 220 13.90 9.82 0.52
CA GLY A 220 12.95 10.37 -0.45
C GLY A 220 11.90 9.37 -0.94
N ILE A 221 11.36 8.52 -0.03
CA ILE A 221 10.28 7.60 -0.39
C ILE A 221 9.01 8.35 -0.81
N GLU A 222 8.37 7.92 -1.90
CA GLU A 222 7.22 8.59 -2.49
C GLU A 222 5.90 8.24 -1.83
N THR A 223 5.82 7.11 -1.14
CA THR A 223 4.58 6.58 -0.55
C THR A 223 4.83 6.04 0.86
N MET A 224 3.83 6.10 1.73
CA MET A 224 3.89 5.53 3.07
C MET A 224 2.50 5.03 3.48
N LEU A 225 2.38 3.75 3.82
CA LEU A 225 1.14 3.21 4.38
C LEU A 225 1.13 3.38 5.90
N VAL A 226 0.07 4.03 6.38
CA VAL A 226 -0.19 4.23 7.81
C VAL A 226 -1.12 3.14 8.31
N GLY A 227 -0.71 2.43 9.36
CA GLY A 227 -1.49 1.37 9.98
C GLY A 227 -2.53 1.88 10.99
N HIS A 228 -3.52 1.05 11.29
CA HIS A 228 -4.51 1.32 12.33
C HIS A 228 -3.93 1.08 13.74
N ILE A 229 -3.07 1.98 14.19
CA ILE A 229 -2.34 1.86 15.45
C ILE A 229 -2.67 3.05 16.33
N ASN A 230 -3.03 2.83 17.58
CA ASN A 230 -3.27 3.90 18.54
C ASN A 230 -1.99 4.22 19.30
N LEU A 231 -1.51 5.47 19.17
CA LEU A 231 -0.43 6.02 20.00
C LEU A 231 -1.07 6.68 21.25
N ALA A 232 -1.33 5.87 22.27
CA ALA A 232 -2.14 6.27 23.42
C ALA A 232 -1.66 7.55 24.12
N ARG A 233 -0.34 7.84 24.12
CA ARG A 233 0.22 9.06 24.70
C ARG A 233 0.14 10.30 23.81
N LEU A 234 -0.09 10.12 22.51
CA LEU A 234 -0.22 11.22 21.56
C LEU A 234 -1.68 11.52 21.23
N ASN A 235 -2.44 10.46 20.97
CA ASN A 235 -3.86 10.52 20.67
C ASN A 235 -4.56 9.23 21.11
N LEU A 236 -5.25 9.27 22.25
CA LEU A 236 -5.95 8.10 22.79
C LEU A 236 -7.20 7.70 21.99
N PHE A 237 -7.83 8.67 21.31
CA PHE A 237 -9.19 8.53 20.78
C PHE A 237 -9.25 8.23 19.27
N ALA A 238 -8.12 8.16 18.58
CA ALA A 238 -8.09 7.84 17.16
C ALA A 238 -6.81 7.10 16.77
N PRO A 239 -6.91 6.06 15.91
CA PRO A 239 -5.74 5.40 15.37
C PRO A 239 -4.92 6.35 14.48
N ALA A 240 -3.68 5.99 14.21
CA ALA A 240 -2.75 6.79 13.41
C ALA A 240 -3.36 7.25 12.07
N THR A 241 -4.09 6.36 11.39
CA THR A 241 -4.80 6.65 10.14
C THR A 241 -5.82 7.79 10.21
N MET A 242 -6.32 8.10 11.41
CA MET A 242 -7.33 9.12 11.66
C MET A 242 -6.85 10.22 12.59
N SER A 243 -5.56 10.27 12.87
CA SER A 243 -4.95 11.20 13.83
C SER A 243 -4.20 12.32 13.13
N TYR A 244 -4.75 13.53 13.17
CA TYR A 244 -4.07 14.75 12.71
C TYR A 244 -2.69 14.93 13.37
N LYS A 245 -2.58 14.58 14.67
CA LYS A 245 -1.31 14.65 15.39
C LYS A 245 -0.26 13.70 14.85
N VAL A 246 -0.67 12.52 14.34
CA VAL A 246 0.25 11.53 13.79
C VAL A 246 0.58 11.83 12.33
N ILE A 247 -0.43 12.06 11.49
CA ILE A 247 -0.20 12.24 10.05
C ILE A 247 0.31 13.65 9.75
N THR A 248 -0.42 14.66 10.16
CA THR A 248 -0.03 16.04 9.82
C THR A 248 1.13 16.51 10.69
N LYS A 249 0.98 16.50 12.02
CA LYS A 249 2.00 17.09 12.91
C LYS A 249 3.28 16.27 13.00
N LEU A 250 3.21 14.94 13.10
CA LEU A 250 4.41 14.12 13.24
C LEU A 250 5.02 13.77 11.88
N LEU A 251 4.23 13.15 10.97
CA LEU A 251 4.76 12.64 9.71
C LEU A 251 5.05 13.78 8.70
N LYS A 252 4.04 14.63 8.43
CA LYS A 252 4.19 15.66 7.38
C LYS A 252 4.97 16.89 7.84
N GLU A 253 4.74 17.40 9.06
CA GLU A 253 5.41 18.62 9.53
C GLU A 253 6.76 18.31 10.21
N LYS A 254 6.78 17.46 11.26
CA LYS A 254 8.02 17.20 12.02
C LYS A 254 9.05 16.41 11.21
N TYR A 255 8.62 15.38 10.45
CA TYR A 255 9.53 14.59 9.60
C TYR A 255 9.60 15.09 8.16
N GLU A 256 8.90 16.18 7.86
CA GLU A 256 8.91 16.87 6.55
C GLU A 256 8.54 15.94 5.38
N TYR A 257 7.74 14.88 5.64
CA TYR A 257 7.34 13.94 4.61
C TYR A 257 6.44 14.58 3.56
N LYS A 258 6.87 14.52 2.29
CA LYS A 258 6.17 15.15 1.16
C LYS A 258 5.42 14.15 0.27
N GLY A 259 5.69 12.85 0.44
CA GLY A 259 5.07 11.79 -0.37
C GLY A 259 3.57 11.59 -0.12
N VAL A 260 3.01 10.60 -0.80
CA VAL A 260 1.60 10.20 -0.68
C VAL A 260 1.41 9.35 0.57
N VAL A 261 0.55 9.79 1.47
CA VAL A 261 0.15 9.06 2.68
C VAL A 261 -1.07 8.21 2.38
N ILE A 262 -0.94 6.90 2.52
CA ILE A 262 -2.00 5.93 2.26
C ILE A 262 -2.52 5.38 3.59
N ALA A 263 -3.82 5.53 3.88
CA ALA A 263 -4.44 4.86 5.01
C ALA A 263 -4.66 3.39 4.69
N ASP A 264 -4.32 2.50 5.63
CA ASP A 264 -4.60 1.07 5.55
C ASP A 264 -6.11 0.81 5.43
N ASP A 265 -6.49 -0.44 5.13
CA ASP A 265 -7.85 -0.85 4.80
C ASP A 265 -8.90 -0.40 5.84
N LEU A 266 -9.71 0.56 5.45
CA LEU A 266 -10.78 1.13 6.28
C LEU A 266 -11.92 0.14 6.56
N CYS A 267 -11.96 -1.01 5.86
CA CYS A 267 -12.88 -2.12 6.13
C CYS A 267 -12.40 -3.05 7.24
N SER A 268 -11.18 -2.84 7.77
CA SER A 268 -10.69 -3.61 8.91
C SER A 268 -11.69 -3.53 10.07
N ALA A 269 -12.09 -4.68 10.60
CA ALA A 269 -13.17 -4.78 11.58
C ALA A 269 -12.92 -3.90 12.83
N CYS A 270 -11.67 -3.77 13.28
CA CYS A 270 -11.32 -2.90 14.41
C CYS A 270 -11.62 -1.41 14.17
N VAL A 271 -11.66 -0.99 12.91
CA VAL A 271 -11.94 0.40 12.51
C VAL A 271 -13.41 0.56 12.13
N ASP A 272 -13.93 -0.33 11.30
CA ASP A 272 -15.31 -0.24 10.80
C ASP A 272 -16.35 -0.35 11.92
N ILE A 273 -16.14 -1.23 12.91
CA ILE A 273 -17.02 -1.38 14.08
C ILE A 273 -17.06 -0.08 14.93
N GLN A 274 -15.89 0.59 15.10
CA GLN A 274 -15.81 1.74 16.00
C GLN A 274 -16.22 3.06 15.35
N TYR A 275 -15.92 3.24 14.05
CA TYR A 275 -16.07 4.53 13.39
C TYR A 275 -17.00 4.49 12.18
N GLY A 276 -17.34 3.29 11.68
CA GLY A 276 -18.02 3.09 10.40
C GLY A 276 -17.17 3.59 9.22
N ILE A 277 -17.29 2.96 8.07
CA ILE A 277 -16.39 3.23 6.95
C ILE A 277 -16.44 4.69 6.44
N LYS A 278 -17.64 5.28 6.34
CA LYS A 278 -17.81 6.70 5.94
C LYS A 278 -17.16 7.66 6.95
N GLY A 279 -17.33 7.35 8.24
CA GLY A 279 -16.70 8.11 9.34
C GLY A 279 -15.18 8.00 9.31
N SER A 280 -14.67 6.81 9.04
CA SER A 280 -13.23 6.53 8.91
C SER A 280 -12.60 7.28 7.76
N ALA A 281 -13.23 7.25 6.58
CA ALA A 281 -12.74 7.95 5.39
C ALA A 281 -12.67 9.47 5.62
N ARG A 282 -13.73 10.08 6.17
CA ARG A 282 -13.73 11.51 6.52
C ARG A 282 -12.62 11.87 7.50
N ARG A 283 -12.44 11.07 8.56
CA ARG A 283 -11.40 11.28 9.57
C ARG A 283 -9.99 11.10 9.01
N ALA A 284 -9.79 10.13 8.10
CA ALA A 284 -8.51 9.93 7.44
C ALA A 284 -8.13 11.13 6.55
N ILE A 285 -9.07 11.67 5.78
CA ILE A 285 -8.88 12.90 5.00
C ILE A 285 -8.54 14.06 5.93
N LEU A 286 -9.32 14.31 6.98
CA LEU A 286 -9.07 15.38 7.95
C LEU A 286 -7.74 15.23 8.70
N ALA A 287 -7.30 13.99 8.91
CA ALA A 287 -5.99 13.70 9.50
C ALA A 287 -4.82 13.98 8.56
N GLY A 288 -5.06 14.03 7.25
CA GLY A 288 -4.05 14.33 6.25
C GLY A 288 -3.67 13.16 5.35
N CYS A 289 -4.41 12.05 5.32
CA CYS A 289 -4.21 11.00 4.33
C CYS A 289 -4.50 11.53 2.93
N ASP A 290 -3.68 11.11 1.97
CA ASP A 290 -3.83 11.46 0.56
C ASP A 290 -4.63 10.38 -0.19
N MET A 291 -4.40 9.09 0.15
CA MET A 291 -5.17 7.94 -0.37
C MET A 291 -5.68 7.05 0.76
N MET A 292 -6.70 6.25 0.47
CA MET A 292 -7.31 5.30 1.40
C MET A 292 -7.59 3.97 0.71
N VAL A 293 -7.36 2.86 1.43
CA VAL A 293 -7.72 1.52 0.95
C VAL A 293 -9.13 1.16 1.44
N ILE A 294 -9.96 0.61 0.55
CA ILE A 294 -11.28 0.04 0.84
C ILE A 294 -11.38 -1.31 0.14
N LYS A 295 -11.15 -2.41 0.86
CA LYS A 295 -11.17 -3.74 0.25
C LYS A 295 -12.56 -4.30 0.03
N ASP A 296 -13.56 -3.94 0.85
CA ASP A 296 -14.96 -4.35 0.61
C ASP A 296 -15.56 -3.47 -0.49
N PHE A 297 -15.57 -4.01 -1.69
CA PHE A 297 -16.07 -3.36 -2.90
C PHE A 297 -17.48 -2.77 -2.74
N ARG A 298 -18.38 -3.47 -2.04
CA ARG A 298 -19.78 -3.06 -1.85
C ARG A 298 -19.95 -1.75 -1.07
N LYS A 299 -18.93 -1.35 -0.30
CA LYS A 299 -18.96 -0.13 0.52
C LYS A 299 -18.43 1.11 -0.20
N VAL A 300 -17.71 0.92 -1.31
CA VAL A 300 -16.96 1.98 -2.00
C VAL A 300 -17.89 3.11 -2.46
N ARG A 301 -18.93 2.81 -3.24
CA ARG A 301 -19.87 3.79 -3.77
C ARG A 301 -20.42 4.72 -2.68
N GLY A 302 -20.90 4.11 -1.58
CA GLY A 302 -21.46 4.90 -0.48
C GLY A 302 -20.46 5.83 0.21
N VAL A 303 -19.15 5.48 0.20
CA VAL A 303 -18.07 6.35 0.71
C VAL A 303 -17.81 7.49 -0.25
N LEU A 304 -17.68 7.22 -1.56
CA LEU A 304 -17.43 8.25 -2.59
C LEU A 304 -18.54 9.31 -2.60
N GLU A 305 -19.80 8.86 -2.57
CA GLU A 305 -20.97 9.74 -2.48
C GLU A 305 -20.96 10.58 -1.20
N ASP A 306 -20.63 9.98 -0.05
CA ASP A 306 -20.55 10.69 1.22
C ASP A 306 -19.45 11.77 1.21
N ILE A 307 -18.22 11.43 0.79
CA ILE A 307 -17.11 12.40 0.71
C ILE A 307 -17.47 13.55 -0.24
N THR A 308 -18.00 13.26 -1.42
CA THR A 308 -18.46 14.28 -2.36
C THR A 308 -19.50 15.21 -1.72
N LYS A 309 -20.45 14.64 -0.97
CA LYS A 309 -21.45 15.41 -0.22
C LYS A 309 -20.83 16.28 0.87
N GLN A 310 -19.82 15.77 1.61
CA GLN A 310 -19.15 16.54 2.67
C GLN A 310 -18.38 17.74 2.10
N ILE A 311 -17.74 17.58 0.94
CA ILE A 311 -17.06 18.68 0.24
C ILE A 311 -18.08 19.74 -0.18
N LYS A 312 -19.20 19.35 -0.82
CA LYS A 312 -20.26 20.26 -1.22
C LYS A 312 -20.91 21.03 -0.05
N LYS A 313 -20.89 20.44 1.15
CA LYS A 313 -21.38 21.08 2.39
C LYS A 313 -20.34 21.98 3.09
N GLY A 314 -19.10 22.02 2.58
CA GLY A 314 -17.99 22.77 3.19
C GLY A 314 -17.37 22.11 4.45
N ASN A 315 -17.69 20.85 4.72
CA ASN A 315 -17.10 20.08 5.84
C ASN A 315 -15.69 19.55 5.51
N LEU A 316 -15.35 19.46 4.24
CA LEU A 316 -14.03 19.16 3.71
C LEU A 316 -13.65 20.25 2.73
N ASP A 317 -12.45 20.83 2.88
CA ASP A 317 -11.97 21.90 2.02
C ASP A 317 -11.61 21.36 0.62
N PRO A 318 -12.25 21.85 -0.46
CA PRO A 318 -11.92 21.43 -1.82
C PRO A 318 -10.47 21.72 -2.21
N LYS A 319 -9.84 22.76 -1.69
CA LYS A 319 -8.41 23.05 -1.94
C LYS A 319 -7.50 21.98 -1.37
N GLU A 320 -7.82 21.48 -0.18
CA GLU A 320 -7.09 20.36 0.42
C GLU A 320 -7.26 19.06 -0.38
N ILE A 321 -8.44 18.83 -0.97
CA ILE A 321 -8.67 17.70 -1.88
C ILE A 321 -7.80 17.86 -3.14
N ASP A 322 -7.78 19.04 -3.74
CA ASP A 322 -6.98 19.33 -4.93
C ASP A 322 -5.49 19.09 -4.71
N LEU A 323 -4.95 19.53 -3.55
CA LEU A 323 -3.55 19.27 -3.20
C LEU A 323 -3.23 17.77 -3.06
N ARG A 324 -4.13 16.98 -2.49
CA ARG A 324 -3.95 15.53 -2.37
C ARG A 324 -4.00 14.83 -3.71
N VAL A 325 -5.00 15.19 -4.52
CA VAL A 325 -5.16 14.62 -5.85
C VAL A 325 -3.96 14.96 -6.74
N GLN A 326 -3.46 16.21 -6.68
CA GLN A 326 -2.25 16.57 -7.43
C GLN A 326 -1.06 15.68 -7.07
N LYS A 327 -0.80 15.42 -5.79
CA LYS A 327 0.26 14.48 -5.38
C LYS A 327 0.07 13.08 -5.96
N ILE A 328 -1.17 12.60 -6.05
CA ILE A 328 -1.48 11.29 -6.63
C ILE A 328 -1.19 11.29 -8.14
N LEU A 329 -1.56 12.36 -8.83
CA LEU A 329 -1.25 12.52 -10.26
C LEU A 329 0.26 12.59 -10.49
N ASP A 330 0.98 13.37 -9.69
CA ASP A 330 2.45 13.50 -9.74
C ASP A 330 3.14 12.15 -9.49
N LEU A 331 2.62 11.34 -8.54
CA LEU A 331 3.11 9.98 -8.28
C LEU A 331 2.93 9.09 -9.52
N LYS A 332 1.74 9.10 -10.12
CA LYS A 332 1.44 8.31 -11.32
C LYS A 332 2.31 8.73 -12.51
N GLU A 333 2.53 10.03 -12.69
CA GLU A 333 3.42 10.58 -13.72
C GLU A 333 4.88 10.19 -13.48
N LYS A 334 5.37 10.33 -12.24
CA LYS A 334 6.74 9.98 -11.85
C LYS A 334 7.10 8.52 -12.17
N PHE A 335 6.16 7.61 -11.95
CA PHE A 335 6.34 6.19 -12.28
C PHE A 335 5.89 5.84 -13.70
N ASN A 336 5.56 6.84 -14.53
CA ASN A 336 5.14 6.66 -15.92
C ASN A 336 4.05 5.58 -16.09
N LEU A 337 3.04 5.60 -15.20
CA LEU A 337 1.99 4.58 -15.24
C LEU A 337 1.20 4.64 -16.54
N LYS A 338 0.86 3.47 -17.07
CA LYS A 338 0.10 3.30 -18.31
C LYS A 338 -0.86 2.12 -18.18
N ASP A 339 -1.99 2.22 -18.87
CA ASP A 339 -2.98 1.14 -18.97
C ASP A 339 -2.77 0.31 -20.25
N GLU A 340 -1.51 -0.03 -20.54
CA GLU A 340 -1.17 -0.90 -21.67
C GLU A 340 -1.54 -2.35 -21.36
N GLU A 341 -2.08 -3.06 -22.33
CA GLU A 341 -2.40 -4.49 -22.23
C GLU A 341 -1.13 -5.31 -22.07
N ILE A 342 -1.16 -6.31 -21.21
CA ILE A 342 -0.09 -7.31 -21.10
C ILE A 342 -0.40 -8.44 -22.07
N THR A 343 0.40 -8.56 -23.12
CA THR A 343 0.22 -9.54 -24.20
C THR A 343 1.16 -10.74 -24.10
N GLU A 344 2.28 -10.60 -23.37
CA GLU A 344 3.30 -11.64 -23.23
C GLU A 344 3.55 -11.95 -21.75
N PHE A 345 3.60 -13.23 -21.40
CA PHE A 345 3.90 -13.69 -20.05
C PHE A 345 4.73 -14.98 -20.08
N GLU A 346 5.99 -14.88 -19.68
CA GLU A 346 6.97 -15.99 -19.76
C GLU A 346 7.07 -16.75 -18.42
N ILE A 347 6.03 -17.52 -18.08
CA ILE A 347 5.94 -18.24 -16.80
C ILE A 347 7.14 -19.17 -16.54
N MET A 348 7.62 -19.89 -17.57
CA MET A 348 8.74 -20.84 -17.43
C MET A 348 10.03 -20.10 -17.05
N ARG A 349 10.34 -19.03 -17.75
CA ARG A 349 11.52 -18.20 -17.49
C ARG A 349 11.49 -17.58 -16.08
N LEU A 350 10.34 -17.03 -15.67
CA LEU A 350 10.19 -16.48 -14.33
C LEU A 350 10.42 -17.54 -13.24
N ASN A 351 9.89 -18.76 -13.44
CA ASN A 351 10.08 -19.85 -12.50
C ASN A 351 11.53 -20.37 -12.48
N GLU A 352 12.26 -20.33 -13.60
CA GLU A 352 13.69 -20.63 -13.66
C GLU A 352 14.51 -19.60 -12.87
N GLU A 353 14.27 -18.29 -13.08
CA GLU A 353 14.91 -17.21 -12.33
C GLU A 353 14.62 -17.33 -10.81
N ILE A 354 13.40 -17.71 -10.43
CA ILE A 354 13.04 -17.95 -9.01
C ILE A 354 13.81 -19.13 -8.43
N GLU A 355 13.96 -20.25 -9.17
CA GLU A 355 14.68 -21.43 -8.69
C GLU A 355 16.16 -21.12 -8.48
N GLU A 356 16.80 -20.40 -9.41
CA GLU A 356 18.20 -19.98 -9.28
C GLU A 356 18.42 -19.16 -7.98
N VAL A 357 17.51 -18.27 -7.67
CA VAL A 357 17.56 -17.47 -6.42
C VAL A 357 17.35 -18.36 -5.19
N ILE A 358 16.39 -19.28 -5.23
CA ILE A 358 16.14 -20.22 -4.12
C ILE A 358 17.37 -21.09 -3.85
N GLU A 359 18.06 -21.55 -4.90
CA GLU A 359 19.30 -22.31 -4.75
C GLU A 359 20.43 -21.50 -4.09
N LYS A 360 20.54 -20.20 -4.42
CA LYS A 360 21.51 -19.31 -3.76
C LYS A 360 21.21 -19.13 -2.27
N ILE A 361 19.93 -19.09 -1.88
CA ILE A 361 19.51 -18.96 -0.47
C ILE A 361 19.81 -20.23 0.32
N ARG A 362 19.79 -21.40 -0.34
CA ARG A 362 20.06 -22.70 0.31
C ARG A 362 21.56 -23.00 0.53
N ARG A 363 22.43 -22.29 -0.14
CA ARG A 363 23.90 -22.39 0.00
C ARG A 363 24.41 -21.52 1.13
#